data_e53599e1eec1dca07c4071de62a48b8a
#
_entry.id   e53599e1eec1dca07c4071de62a48b8a
#
_cell.length_a   1.000
_cell.length_b   1.000
_cell.length_c   1.000
_cell.angle_alpha   90.00
_cell.angle_beta   90.00
_cell.angle_gamma   90.00
#
_symmetry.space_group_name_H-M   'P 1'
#
loop_
_entity.id
_entity.type
_entity.pdbx_description
1 polymer ?
#
loop_
_entity_poly.entity_id
_entity_poly.type
_entity_poly.pdbx_seq_one_letter_code
_entity_poly.pdbx_strand_id
1 'polypeptide(L)'
;MSPDTPDISTPGPAPERRSLRGFVLPAVAFVVAAGIGTTSIVSGINARDEAEKAAGPTLPVCVAPDRAGLVPASGALFGVNLDLHNKPLAQYAADLGHKPAVSVSFAGFPYTAQEKMDLAHAADQIRADGQMMLLTLEPMNGLGAVTDEAVAALADDLAAFNADGVPVIVRFAHEMNGSWYPWAQQPLAYKAAFTRMADAVHKVAPASAMMWAPNYAGGYPFAGGTFEARPGTREFDALDTDDDGALTMADDSYAPYYPGDAAVDWVGMSLYHWGATYPWGENELPEPNKFTDQLSGTYVGANGDDSLLPDFYAVYGTEHGKPVAIPETAALYAPAAGGAAEMDIKKAWWEQLFNPALATAYPQLKMINWFEWDKTEVEVNGRVDWTVTNTPAVREAFTAALPDWLSYGPAGSCRPAD
;
A
#
# COMPACT_ATOMS: atom_id res chain seq x y z
N MET A 1 21.84 -34.28 58.93
CA MET A 1 20.92 -34.59 57.81
C MET A 1 20.63 -33.30 57.08
N SER A 2 21.45 -32.97 56.08
CA SER A 2 21.24 -31.81 55.20
C SER A 2 20.40 -32.30 54.01
N PRO A 3 19.48 -31.47 53.50
CA PRO A 3 18.81 -31.76 52.23
C PRO A 3 19.62 -31.23 51.05
N ASP A 4 19.64 -32.02 50.02
CA ASP A 4 20.32 -31.87 48.74
C ASP A 4 19.89 -30.62 47.97
N THR A 5 20.87 -29.93 47.42
CA THR A 5 20.73 -28.88 46.40
C THR A 5 20.62 -29.54 45.03
N PRO A 6 19.67 -29.17 44.16
CA PRO A 6 19.70 -29.61 42.78
C PRO A 6 20.69 -28.82 41.94
N ASP A 7 21.47 -29.56 41.22
CA ASP A 7 22.48 -29.20 40.23
C ASP A 7 21.86 -28.45 39.06
N ILE A 8 22.38 -27.24 38.75
CA ILE A 8 22.00 -26.43 37.59
C ILE A 8 22.91 -26.82 36.43
N SER A 9 22.43 -27.74 35.61
CA SER A 9 23.09 -28.14 34.36
C SER A 9 22.96 -27.08 33.28
N THR A 10 24.12 -26.67 32.82
CA THR A 10 24.54 -26.06 31.54
C THR A 10 23.47 -25.64 30.52
N PRO A 11 23.54 -24.44 29.97
CA PRO A 11 22.71 -24.00 28.87
C PRO A 11 23.11 -24.68 27.56
N GLY A 12 22.10 -25.17 26.83
CA GLY A 12 22.24 -25.73 25.51
C GLY A 12 22.71 -24.71 24.47
N PRO A 13 23.25 -25.15 23.33
CA PRO A 13 23.84 -24.27 22.33
C PRO A 13 22.80 -23.36 21.66
N ALA A 14 23.17 -22.11 21.47
CA ALA A 14 22.42 -21.11 20.76
C ALA A 14 22.14 -21.54 19.31
N PRO A 15 20.99 -21.16 18.75
CA PRO A 15 20.68 -21.48 17.35
C PRO A 15 21.63 -20.71 16.41
N GLU A 16 22.17 -21.45 15.45
CA GLU A 16 23.05 -20.95 14.40
C GLU A 16 22.31 -19.88 13.56
N ARG A 17 22.93 -18.71 13.45
CA ARG A 17 22.53 -17.65 12.52
C ARG A 17 22.65 -18.17 11.09
N ARG A 18 21.55 -18.44 10.43
CA ARG A 18 21.54 -18.65 8.97
C ARG A 18 21.69 -17.32 8.27
N SER A 19 22.82 -17.14 7.60
CA SER A 19 23.09 -16.02 6.70
C SER A 19 22.06 -16.02 5.57
N LEU A 20 21.34 -14.93 5.42
CA LEU A 20 20.57 -14.63 4.22
C LEU A 20 21.54 -14.42 3.05
N ARG A 21 21.70 -15.44 2.23
CA ARG A 21 22.35 -15.31 0.92
C ARG A 21 21.31 -14.76 -0.05
N GLY A 22 21.68 -13.64 -0.68
CA GLY A 22 20.86 -12.95 -1.65
C GLY A 22 20.36 -13.87 -2.77
N PHE A 23 19.10 -13.70 -3.11
CA PHE A 23 18.52 -14.27 -4.30
C PHE A 23 19.02 -13.49 -5.52
N VAL A 24 19.87 -14.13 -6.30
CA VAL A 24 20.24 -13.69 -7.65
C VAL A 24 19.22 -14.32 -8.59
N LEU A 25 18.41 -13.51 -9.22
CA LEU A 25 17.54 -13.93 -10.32
C LEU A 25 18.39 -14.28 -11.54
N PRO A 26 18.12 -15.41 -12.23
CA PRO A 26 18.83 -15.73 -13.46
C PRO A 26 18.33 -14.88 -14.63
N ALA A 27 19.21 -14.14 -15.26
CA ALA A 27 18.99 -13.49 -16.53
C ALA A 27 18.78 -14.55 -17.63
N VAL A 28 17.60 -14.55 -18.24
CA VAL A 28 17.33 -15.36 -19.44
C VAL A 28 17.76 -14.54 -20.66
N ALA A 29 18.85 -14.95 -21.28
CA ALA A 29 19.32 -14.39 -22.53
C ALA A 29 18.51 -14.98 -23.70
N PHE A 30 17.80 -14.12 -24.44
CA PHE A 30 17.22 -14.50 -25.74
C PHE A 30 18.28 -14.39 -26.83
N VAL A 31 18.59 -15.51 -27.46
CA VAL A 31 19.41 -15.59 -28.69
C VAL A 31 18.49 -15.31 -29.87
N VAL A 32 18.76 -14.23 -30.60
CA VAL A 32 18.11 -13.95 -31.89
C VAL A 32 18.93 -14.66 -32.95
N ALA A 33 18.33 -15.67 -33.60
CA ALA A 33 18.89 -16.27 -34.82
C ALA A 33 18.32 -15.53 -36.04
N ALA A 34 19.21 -14.88 -36.78
CA ALA A 34 18.90 -14.27 -38.08
C ALA A 34 18.85 -15.35 -39.16
N GLY A 35 17.70 -15.50 -39.81
CA GLY A 35 17.54 -16.28 -41.01
C GLY A 35 17.23 -15.38 -42.22
N ILE A 36 18.13 -15.34 -43.20
CA ILE A 36 17.96 -14.63 -44.47
C ILE A 36 17.28 -15.59 -45.47
N GLY A 37 16.24 -15.14 -46.14
CA GLY A 37 15.61 -15.93 -47.23
C GLY A 37 14.50 -15.21 -47.98
N THR A 38 14.90 -14.49 -49.01
CA THR A 38 14.28 -14.25 -50.36
C THR A 38 12.79 -14.00 -50.52
N THR A 39 12.52 -12.77 -50.97
CA THR A 39 11.54 -12.23 -51.95
C THR A 39 10.42 -13.15 -52.50
N SER A 40 9.17 -12.68 -52.39
CA SER A 40 8.26 -12.55 -53.52
C SER A 40 7.08 -11.62 -53.24
N ILE A 41 6.80 -10.80 -54.20
CA ILE A 41 5.83 -9.72 -54.33
C ILE A 41 4.44 -10.25 -54.30
N VAL A 42 3.58 -9.81 -53.37
CA VAL A 42 2.13 -9.68 -53.57
C VAL A 42 1.68 -8.37 -53.00
N SER A 43 1.23 -7.54 -53.89
CA SER A 43 0.98 -6.12 -53.74
C SER A 43 -0.35 -5.79 -53.05
N GLY A 44 -0.36 -4.81 -52.18
CA GLY A 44 -1.29 -3.70 -52.38
C GLY A 44 -2.60 -3.68 -51.61
N ILE A 45 -2.93 -4.62 -50.74
CA ILE A 45 -4.21 -4.58 -49.95
C ILE A 45 -3.96 -4.59 -48.42
N ASN A 46 -2.82 -5.07 -47.97
CA ASN A 46 -2.56 -5.24 -46.53
C ASN A 46 -1.90 -4.05 -45.83
N ALA A 47 -1.49 -3.00 -46.51
CA ALA A 47 -0.77 -1.86 -45.91
C ALA A 47 -1.68 -0.98 -45.03
N ARG A 48 -2.98 -0.96 -45.22
CA ARG A 48 -3.92 -0.25 -44.34
C ARG A 48 -4.28 -1.07 -43.11
N ASP A 49 -4.50 -2.38 -43.25
CA ASP A 49 -4.80 -3.27 -42.14
C ASP A 49 -3.59 -3.49 -41.20
N GLU A 50 -2.35 -3.44 -41.76
CA GLU A 50 -1.14 -3.52 -40.93
C GLU A 50 -0.80 -2.19 -40.24
N ALA A 51 -1.15 -1.04 -40.83
CA ALA A 51 -1.03 0.27 -40.17
C ALA A 51 -2.08 0.45 -39.05
N GLU A 52 -3.27 -0.11 -39.23
CA GLU A 52 -4.34 -0.11 -38.19
C GLU A 52 -4.05 -1.12 -37.06
N LYS A 53 -3.34 -2.22 -37.35
CA LYS A 53 -2.83 -3.17 -36.34
C LYS A 53 -1.56 -2.71 -35.64
N ALA A 54 -0.78 -1.80 -36.23
CA ALA A 54 0.40 -1.20 -35.64
C ALA A 54 0.07 0.06 -34.80
N ALA A 55 -1.10 0.65 -34.99
CA ALA A 55 -1.64 1.63 -34.06
C ALA A 55 -2.25 0.85 -32.88
N GLY A 56 -1.51 0.75 -31.76
CA GLY A 56 -2.07 0.29 -30.50
C GLY A 56 -3.37 1.06 -30.18
N PRO A 57 -4.22 0.52 -29.28
CA PRO A 57 -5.48 1.18 -28.94
C PRO A 57 -5.20 2.65 -28.60
N THR A 58 -5.87 3.57 -29.31
CA THR A 58 -5.79 4.99 -28.98
C THR A 58 -6.32 5.22 -27.58
N LEU A 59 -5.44 5.59 -26.66
CA LEU A 59 -5.78 5.81 -25.26
C LEU A 59 -6.70 7.04 -25.14
N PRO A 60 -7.67 7.06 -24.22
CA PRO A 60 -8.50 8.21 -23.97
C PRO A 60 -7.66 9.40 -23.55
N VAL A 61 -8.09 10.59 -23.94
CA VAL A 61 -7.48 11.86 -23.47
C VAL A 61 -8.16 12.24 -22.16
N CYS A 62 -7.45 12.08 -21.05
CA CYS A 62 -7.93 12.45 -19.73
C CYS A 62 -7.28 13.78 -19.27
N VAL A 63 -7.99 14.55 -18.45
CA VAL A 63 -7.47 15.74 -17.79
C VAL A 63 -7.37 15.41 -16.30
N ALA A 64 -6.16 15.40 -15.78
CA ALA A 64 -5.95 15.24 -14.35
C ALA A 64 -6.47 16.50 -13.63
N PRO A 65 -7.34 16.40 -12.61
CA PRO A 65 -7.71 17.51 -11.75
C PRO A 65 -6.49 17.98 -10.94
N ASP A 66 -6.56 19.16 -10.35
CA ASP A 66 -5.58 19.54 -9.33
C ASP A 66 -5.70 18.61 -8.08
N ARG A 67 -4.71 18.64 -7.19
CA ARG A 67 -4.67 17.73 -6.02
C ARG A 67 -5.88 17.87 -5.09
N ALA A 68 -6.50 19.05 -5.00
CA ALA A 68 -7.72 19.25 -4.22
C ALA A 68 -8.91 18.50 -4.85
N GLY A 69 -8.94 18.40 -6.17
CA GLY A 69 -9.96 17.65 -6.92
C GLY A 69 -9.82 16.14 -6.86
N LEU A 70 -8.76 15.61 -6.24
CA LEU A 70 -8.58 14.15 -6.05
C LEU A 70 -9.46 13.60 -4.92
N VAL A 71 -9.96 14.47 -4.04
CA VAL A 71 -10.82 14.07 -2.90
C VAL A 71 -12.27 14.00 -3.37
N PRO A 72 -12.96 12.84 -3.26
CA PRO A 72 -14.36 12.75 -3.63
C PRO A 72 -15.22 13.62 -2.69
N ALA A 73 -16.18 14.36 -3.29
CA ALA A 73 -17.07 15.24 -2.53
C ALA A 73 -17.94 14.46 -1.52
N SER A 74 -18.28 13.22 -1.83
CA SER A 74 -19.03 12.31 -0.96
C SER A 74 -18.54 10.88 -1.11
N GLY A 75 -18.71 10.06 -0.08
CA GLY A 75 -18.27 8.67 -0.07
C GLY A 75 -16.75 8.53 -0.15
N ALA A 76 -16.29 7.37 -0.62
CA ALA A 76 -14.88 7.05 -0.75
C ALA A 76 -14.56 6.45 -2.12
N LEU A 77 -13.33 6.63 -2.60
CA LEU A 77 -12.80 5.98 -3.79
C LEU A 77 -12.54 4.51 -3.48
N PHE A 78 -12.97 3.61 -4.36
CA PHE A 78 -12.57 2.22 -4.32
C PHE A 78 -11.34 2.01 -5.18
N GLY A 79 -10.30 1.43 -4.61
CA GLY A 79 -9.06 1.12 -5.31
C GLY A 79 -8.60 -0.32 -5.10
N VAL A 80 -7.54 -0.67 -5.82
CA VAL A 80 -6.93 -1.99 -5.76
C VAL A 80 -5.41 -1.91 -5.72
N ASN A 81 -4.81 -2.75 -4.89
CA ASN A 81 -3.38 -3.07 -4.92
C ASN A 81 -3.24 -4.41 -5.65
N LEU A 82 -2.79 -4.37 -6.90
CA LEU A 82 -2.84 -5.48 -7.83
C LEU A 82 -1.43 -5.83 -8.31
N ASP A 83 -1.12 -7.13 -8.39
CA ASP A 83 0.05 -7.59 -9.10
C ASP A 83 -0.16 -7.47 -10.62
N LEU A 84 0.20 -6.30 -11.16
CA LEU A 84 0.01 -5.95 -12.57
C LEU A 84 0.81 -6.87 -13.54
N HIS A 85 1.83 -7.59 -13.06
CA HIS A 85 2.55 -8.56 -13.88
C HIS A 85 1.74 -9.85 -14.10
N ASN A 86 0.95 -10.23 -13.10
CA ASN A 86 0.16 -11.46 -13.14
C ASN A 86 -1.30 -11.21 -13.55
N LYS A 87 -1.87 -10.05 -13.22
CA LYS A 87 -3.26 -9.71 -13.52
C LYS A 87 -3.36 -8.26 -14.03
N PRO A 88 -3.60 -8.06 -15.34
CA PRO A 88 -3.82 -6.73 -15.89
C PRO A 88 -5.03 -6.04 -15.27
N LEU A 89 -4.97 -4.71 -15.15
CA LEU A 89 -6.03 -3.89 -14.56
C LEU A 89 -7.39 -4.08 -15.25
N ALA A 90 -7.37 -4.18 -16.58
CA ALA A 90 -8.59 -4.44 -17.38
C ALA A 90 -9.23 -5.79 -17.04
N GLN A 91 -8.43 -6.82 -16.74
CA GLN A 91 -8.95 -8.13 -16.32
C GLN A 91 -9.59 -8.03 -14.93
N TYR A 92 -8.93 -7.36 -13.99
CA TYR A 92 -9.49 -7.14 -12.65
C TYR A 92 -10.81 -6.36 -12.72
N ALA A 93 -10.85 -5.28 -13.54
CA ALA A 93 -12.07 -4.50 -13.73
C ALA A 93 -13.23 -5.34 -14.33
N ALA A 94 -12.92 -6.25 -15.25
CA ALA A 94 -13.91 -7.18 -15.81
C ALA A 94 -14.40 -8.20 -14.76
N ASP A 95 -13.50 -8.73 -13.94
CA ASP A 95 -13.83 -9.68 -12.86
C ASP A 95 -14.68 -9.00 -11.77
N LEU A 96 -14.36 -7.75 -11.41
CA LEU A 96 -15.09 -6.97 -10.41
C LEU A 96 -16.43 -6.42 -10.91
N GLY A 97 -16.58 -6.24 -12.23
CA GLY A 97 -17.73 -5.55 -12.84
C GLY A 97 -17.67 -4.02 -12.73
N HIS A 98 -16.62 -3.46 -12.13
CA HIS A 98 -16.37 -2.03 -11.97
C HIS A 98 -14.91 -1.71 -12.24
N LYS A 99 -14.63 -0.53 -12.80
CA LYS A 99 -13.26 -0.02 -12.88
C LYS A 99 -12.89 0.61 -11.54
N PRO A 100 -11.86 0.16 -10.82
CA PRO A 100 -11.40 0.85 -9.62
C PRO A 100 -11.10 2.32 -9.94
N ALA A 101 -11.32 3.22 -8.98
CA ALA A 101 -10.94 4.62 -9.14
C ALA A 101 -9.42 4.82 -8.93
N VAL A 102 -8.80 3.92 -8.16
CA VAL A 102 -7.38 3.99 -7.77
C VAL A 102 -6.70 2.67 -8.07
N SER A 103 -5.51 2.72 -8.65
CA SER A 103 -4.60 1.58 -8.76
C SER A 103 -3.32 1.87 -8.00
N VAL A 104 -2.94 0.95 -7.09
CA VAL A 104 -1.71 1.07 -6.30
C VAL A 104 -0.54 0.52 -7.10
N SER A 105 0.57 1.26 -7.10
CA SER A 105 1.84 0.85 -7.69
C SER A 105 2.97 1.04 -6.68
N PHE A 106 3.96 0.16 -6.68
CA PHE A 106 5.14 0.21 -5.82
C PHE A 106 6.40 0.43 -6.65
N ALA A 107 7.33 1.21 -6.11
CA ALA A 107 8.67 1.34 -6.66
C ALA A 107 9.68 1.65 -5.54
N GLY A 108 10.91 1.18 -5.70
CA GLY A 108 12.03 1.64 -4.87
C GLY A 108 12.26 3.15 -5.04
N PHE A 109 12.88 3.81 -4.06
CA PHE A 109 13.22 5.22 -4.22
C PHE A 109 14.63 5.53 -3.71
N PRO A 110 15.49 6.15 -4.51
CA PRO A 110 15.33 6.45 -5.94
C PRO A 110 15.12 5.19 -6.78
N TYR A 111 14.21 5.23 -7.75
CA TYR A 111 13.93 4.07 -8.58
C TYR A 111 14.96 3.85 -9.68
N THR A 112 15.11 2.59 -10.07
CA THR A 112 15.97 2.15 -11.18
C THR A 112 15.32 2.47 -12.53
N ALA A 113 16.10 2.34 -13.60
CA ALA A 113 15.58 2.48 -14.97
C ALA A 113 14.49 1.43 -15.28
N GLN A 114 14.57 0.22 -14.70
CA GLN A 114 13.56 -0.81 -14.88
C GLN A 114 12.26 -0.41 -14.17
N GLU A 115 12.32 0.00 -12.90
CA GLU A 115 11.15 0.45 -12.15
C GLU A 115 10.48 1.66 -12.82
N LYS A 116 11.26 2.56 -13.43
CA LYS A 116 10.71 3.67 -14.24
C LYS A 116 9.91 3.17 -15.44
N MET A 117 10.37 2.13 -16.13
CA MET A 117 9.63 1.51 -17.24
C MET A 117 8.37 0.79 -16.74
N ASP A 118 8.45 0.10 -15.60
CA ASP A 118 7.30 -0.58 -15.00
C ASP A 118 6.23 0.41 -14.56
N LEU A 119 6.63 1.56 -13.98
CA LEU A 119 5.72 2.65 -13.62
C LEU A 119 5.06 3.29 -14.86
N ALA A 120 5.81 3.48 -15.95
CA ALA A 120 5.25 3.97 -17.21
C ALA A 120 4.19 2.99 -17.76
N HIS A 121 4.48 1.69 -17.73
CA HIS A 121 3.52 0.66 -18.13
C HIS A 121 2.27 0.63 -17.22
N ALA A 122 2.44 0.79 -15.91
CA ALA A 122 1.32 0.92 -14.97
C ALA A 122 0.50 2.18 -15.27
N ALA A 123 1.15 3.32 -15.54
CA ALA A 123 0.49 4.57 -15.90
C ALA A 123 -0.34 4.45 -17.18
N ASP A 124 0.15 3.72 -18.19
CA ASP A 124 -0.60 3.46 -19.44
C ASP A 124 -1.88 2.64 -19.17
N GLN A 125 -1.82 1.61 -18.31
CA GLN A 125 -3.00 0.84 -17.91
C GLN A 125 -4.00 1.69 -17.13
N ILE A 126 -3.51 2.50 -16.18
CA ILE A 126 -4.31 3.40 -15.34
C ILE A 126 -4.99 4.45 -16.22
N ARG A 127 -4.25 5.06 -17.16
CA ARG A 127 -4.76 6.03 -18.12
C ARG A 127 -5.86 5.46 -19.01
N ALA A 128 -5.69 4.22 -19.49
CA ALA A 128 -6.68 3.55 -20.34
C ALA A 128 -8.05 3.42 -19.67
N ASP A 129 -8.08 3.31 -18.36
CA ASP A 129 -9.30 3.19 -17.56
C ASP A 129 -9.74 4.52 -16.88
N GLY A 130 -8.96 5.59 -17.04
CA GLY A 130 -9.26 6.90 -16.44
C GLY A 130 -9.18 6.89 -14.91
N GLN A 131 -8.24 6.13 -14.37
CA GLN A 131 -8.02 6.00 -12.93
C GLN A 131 -6.94 6.97 -12.42
N MET A 132 -6.71 6.98 -11.10
CA MET A 132 -5.54 7.60 -10.50
C MET A 132 -4.55 6.55 -9.98
N MET A 133 -3.29 6.94 -9.89
CA MET A 133 -2.23 6.12 -9.30
C MET A 133 -2.05 6.48 -7.83
N LEU A 134 -2.03 5.49 -6.95
CA LEU A 134 -1.43 5.61 -5.63
C LEU A 134 -0.01 5.02 -5.72
N LEU A 135 0.99 5.88 -5.79
CA LEU A 135 2.39 5.49 -5.94
C LEU A 135 3.05 5.35 -4.58
N THR A 136 3.31 4.12 -4.16
CA THR A 136 4.08 3.82 -2.95
C THR A 136 5.56 3.80 -3.28
N LEU A 137 6.34 4.68 -2.64
CA LEU A 137 7.78 4.82 -2.82
C LEU A 137 8.55 4.30 -1.61
N GLU A 138 9.44 3.35 -1.85
CA GLU A 138 10.16 2.59 -0.84
C GLU A 138 11.67 2.93 -0.85
N PRO A 139 12.16 3.78 0.08
CA PRO A 139 13.58 4.12 0.16
C PRO A 139 14.40 2.95 0.76
N MET A 140 14.53 1.84 0.02
CA MET A 140 15.20 0.60 0.46
C MET A 140 16.68 0.81 0.80
N ASN A 141 17.30 1.89 0.29
CA ASN A 141 18.66 2.30 0.64
C ASN A 141 18.70 3.30 1.82
N GLY A 142 17.59 3.44 2.56
CA GLY A 142 17.41 4.35 3.68
C GLY A 142 17.11 5.79 3.27
N LEU A 143 16.68 6.60 4.23
CA LEU A 143 16.25 8.00 4.00
C LEU A 143 17.38 8.92 3.50
N GLY A 144 18.63 8.56 3.73
CA GLY A 144 19.79 9.30 3.18
C GLY A 144 19.91 9.25 1.65
N ALA A 145 19.27 8.28 1.00
CA ALA A 145 19.21 8.18 -0.46
C ALA A 145 18.19 9.13 -1.10
N VAL A 146 17.33 9.78 -0.31
CA VAL A 146 16.31 10.73 -0.76
C VAL A 146 16.97 12.10 -0.97
N THR A 147 17.73 12.24 -2.07
CA THR A 147 18.47 13.48 -2.39
C THR A 147 17.59 14.48 -3.13
N ASP A 148 18.03 15.73 -3.17
CA ASP A 148 17.31 16.80 -3.90
C ASP A 148 17.21 16.48 -5.39
N GLU A 149 18.25 15.85 -5.99
CA GLU A 149 18.27 15.45 -7.39
C GLU A 149 17.25 14.33 -7.67
N ALA A 150 17.18 13.33 -6.78
CA ALA A 150 16.23 12.23 -6.93
C ALA A 150 14.78 12.73 -6.80
N VAL A 151 14.53 13.62 -5.84
CA VAL A 151 13.21 14.23 -5.62
C VAL A 151 12.81 15.14 -6.78
N ALA A 152 13.72 15.91 -7.36
CA ALA A 152 13.44 16.74 -8.55
C ALA A 152 13.08 15.86 -9.76
N ALA A 153 13.83 14.78 -10.00
CA ALA A 153 13.54 13.83 -11.08
C ALA A 153 12.16 13.16 -10.91
N LEU A 154 11.80 12.77 -9.68
CA LEU A 154 10.45 12.26 -9.38
C LEU A 154 9.38 13.30 -9.72
N ALA A 155 9.54 14.55 -9.27
CA ALA A 155 8.56 15.60 -9.50
C ALA A 155 8.34 15.88 -11.01
N ASP A 156 9.39 15.81 -11.83
CA ASP A 156 9.30 15.92 -13.28
C ASP A 156 8.55 14.71 -13.89
N ASP A 157 8.80 13.50 -13.44
CA ASP A 157 8.10 12.30 -13.89
C ASP A 157 6.60 12.36 -13.52
N LEU A 158 6.27 12.82 -12.31
CA LEU A 158 4.88 13.01 -11.88
C LEU A 158 4.16 14.09 -12.72
N ALA A 159 4.86 15.17 -13.06
CA ALA A 159 4.32 16.20 -13.97
C ALA A 159 4.03 15.61 -15.36
N ALA A 160 4.86 14.71 -15.86
CA ALA A 160 4.61 14.00 -17.11
C ALA A 160 3.37 13.10 -17.02
N PHE A 161 3.21 12.31 -15.95
CA PHE A 161 1.98 11.54 -15.73
C PHE A 161 0.73 12.43 -15.64
N ASN A 162 0.83 13.57 -14.94
CA ASN A 162 -0.27 14.53 -14.88
C ASN A 162 -0.64 15.10 -16.26
N ALA A 163 0.36 15.42 -17.08
CA ALA A 163 0.15 15.90 -18.46
C ALA A 163 -0.52 14.84 -19.34
N ASP A 164 -0.23 13.56 -19.09
CA ASP A 164 -0.89 12.42 -19.73
C ASP A 164 -2.28 12.10 -19.15
N GLY A 165 -2.76 12.87 -18.18
CA GLY A 165 -4.08 12.73 -17.58
C GLY A 165 -4.14 11.72 -16.44
N VAL A 166 -3.00 11.29 -15.89
CA VAL A 166 -2.92 10.41 -14.72
C VAL A 166 -2.61 11.24 -13.47
N PRO A 167 -3.58 11.46 -12.58
CA PRO A 167 -3.31 12.05 -11.28
C PRO A 167 -2.60 11.03 -10.38
N VAL A 168 -1.68 11.51 -9.52
CA VAL A 168 -0.89 10.63 -8.67
C VAL A 168 -0.98 11.06 -7.20
N ILE A 169 -1.22 10.12 -6.31
CA ILE A 169 -1.03 10.29 -4.87
C ILE A 169 0.25 9.56 -4.49
N VAL A 170 1.24 10.28 -3.97
CA VAL A 170 2.52 9.72 -3.54
C VAL A 170 2.44 9.29 -2.08
N ARG A 171 2.55 8.00 -1.81
CA ARG A 171 2.65 7.38 -0.50
C ARG A 171 4.12 7.07 -0.22
N PHE A 172 4.83 8.04 0.36
CA PHE A 172 6.28 7.94 0.56
C PHE A 172 6.61 7.24 1.87
N ALA A 173 7.51 6.24 1.81
CA ALA A 173 8.10 5.57 2.97
C ALA A 173 7.02 5.18 4.00
N HIS A 174 6.04 4.42 3.54
CA HIS A 174 4.89 3.98 4.33
C HIS A 174 5.31 3.15 5.57
N GLU A 175 4.41 3.04 6.54
CA GLU A 175 4.60 2.22 7.75
C GLU A 175 5.88 2.55 8.52
N MET A 176 6.27 3.81 8.51
CA MET A 176 7.50 4.32 9.14
C MET A 176 7.54 4.13 10.66
N ASN A 177 6.39 3.91 11.28
CA ASN A 177 6.26 3.62 12.72
C ASN A 177 6.53 2.15 13.08
N GLY A 178 6.63 1.26 12.08
CA GLY A 178 7.08 -0.11 12.24
C GLY A 178 8.59 -0.19 12.53
N SER A 179 9.13 -1.41 12.56
CA SER A 179 10.57 -1.66 12.80
C SER A 179 11.22 -2.56 11.73
N TRP A 180 10.51 -2.80 10.62
CA TRP A 180 10.90 -3.78 9.58
C TRP A 180 11.52 -3.18 8.33
N TYR A 181 11.32 -1.88 8.05
CA TYR A 181 11.85 -1.21 6.87
C TYR A 181 13.10 -0.37 7.15
N PRO A 182 14.00 -0.14 6.16
CA PRO A 182 15.20 0.69 6.33
C PRO A 182 14.92 2.15 6.70
N TRP A 183 13.71 2.65 6.54
CA TRP A 183 13.26 4.00 6.91
C TRP A 183 12.48 4.04 8.24
N ALA A 184 12.30 2.88 8.88
CA ALA A 184 11.49 2.74 10.08
C ALA A 184 12.13 3.42 11.29
N GLN A 185 11.29 3.90 12.20
CA GLN A 185 11.63 4.47 13.50
C GLN A 185 12.73 5.56 13.45
N GLN A 186 12.69 6.39 12.41
CA GLN A 186 13.57 7.54 12.20
C GLN A 186 12.74 8.82 12.00
N PRO A 187 11.95 9.27 13.00
CA PRO A 187 10.96 10.34 12.82
C PRO A 187 11.53 11.66 12.33
N LEU A 188 12.75 12.04 12.81
CA LEU A 188 13.36 13.30 12.41
C LEU A 188 13.82 13.27 10.94
N ALA A 189 14.50 12.18 10.54
CA ALA A 189 14.96 11.99 9.17
C ALA A 189 13.77 11.81 8.21
N TYR A 190 12.74 11.07 8.65
CA TYR A 190 11.51 10.86 7.89
C TYR A 190 10.80 12.17 7.57
N LYS A 191 10.50 12.99 8.58
CA LYS A 191 9.84 14.30 8.39
C LYS A 191 10.61 15.20 7.44
N ALA A 192 11.95 15.24 7.57
CA ALA A 192 12.78 16.04 6.68
C ALA A 192 12.73 15.55 5.23
N ALA A 193 12.77 14.24 4.99
CA ALA A 193 12.68 13.66 3.66
C ALA A 193 11.29 13.85 3.05
N PHE A 194 10.23 13.63 3.82
CA PHE A 194 8.85 13.83 3.38
C PHE A 194 8.56 15.28 2.99
N THR A 195 8.96 16.23 3.83
CA THR A 195 8.75 17.67 3.54
C THR A 195 9.49 18.10 2.27
N ARG A 196 10.75 17.65 2.10
CA ARG A 196 11.52 17.91 0.87
C ARG A 196 10.78 17.38 -0.38
N MET A 197 10.25 16.18 -0.31
CA MET A 197 9.49 15.58 -1.41
C MET A 197 8.18 16.35 -1.66
N ALA A 198 7.45 16.68 -0.61
CA ALA A 198 6.21 17.45 -0.72
C ALA A 198 6.42 18.82 -1.39
N ASP A 199 7.47 19.55 -1.00
CA ASP A 199 7.80 20.86 -1.57
C ASP A 199 8.06 20.77 -3.08
N ALA A 200 8.78 19.74 -3.53
CA ALA A 200 9.06 19.55 -4.94
C ALA A 200 7.82 19.10 -5.73
N VAL A 201 7.08 18.12 -5.22
CA VAL A 201 5.85 17.61 -5.86
C VAL A 201 4.80 18.70 -5.98
N HIS A 202 4.51 19.44 -4.92
CA HIS A 202 3.52 20.51 -4.92
C HIS A 202 3.86 21.65 -5.89
N LYS A 203 5.16 21.90 -6.10
CA LYS A 203 5.65 22.93 -6.99
C LYS A 203 5.58 22.55 -8.46
N VAL A 204 5.87 21.29 -8.80
CA VAL A 204 6.12 20.86 -10.18
C VAL A 204 4.96 20.05 -10.75
N ALA A 205 4.28 19.25 -9.94
CA ALA A 205 3.22 18.32 -10.33
C ALA A 205 1.88 18.66 -9.63
N PRO A 206 1.12 19.67 -10.07
CA PRO A 206 -0.05 20.20 -9.36
C PRO A 206 -1.23 19.24 -9.25
N ALA A 207 -1.31 18.19 -10.09
CA ALA A 207 -2.29 17.11 -10.01
C ALA A 207 -1.76 15.90 -9.22
N SER A 208 -0.68 16.08 -8.46
CA SER A 208 -0.14 15.07 -7.55
C SER A 208 -0.25 15.54 -6.10
N ALA A 209 -0.60 14.61 -5.22
CA ALA A 209 -0.78 14.81 -3.79
C ALA A 209 0.19 13.96 -2.99
N MET A 210 0.44 14.34 -1.72
CA MET A 210 1.29 13.59 -0.80
C MET A 210 0.45 12.90 0.28
N MET A 211 0.66 11.60 0.46
CA MET A 211 0.01 10.80 1.50
C MET A 211 1.00 10.38 2.58
N TRP A 212 0.71 10.76 3.82
CA TRP A 212 1.38 10.23 5.01
C TRP A 212 0.61 9.01 5.51
N ALA A 213 1.27 7.85 5.62
CA ALA A 213 0.59 6.58 5.87
C ALA A 213 1.39 5.66 6.80
N PRO A 214 1.21 5.77 8.13
CA PRO A 214 1.71 4.80 9.09
C PRO A 214 1.00 3.45 8.98
N ASN A 215 1.58 2.42 9.62
CA ASN A 215 0.90 1.19 9.92
C ASN A 215 -0.02 1.37 11.13
N TYR A 216 -1.09 0.58 11.21
CA TYR A 216 -1.84 0.44 12.44
C TYR A 216 -0.89 0.06 13.59
N ALA A 217 -0.95 0.81 14.69
CA ALA A 217 0.05 0.71 15.75
C ALA A 217 -0.23 -0.38 16.80
N GLY A 218 -1.17 -1.28 16.57
CA GLY A 218 -1.37 -2.44 17.42
C GLY A 218 -0.08 -3.28 17.52
N GLY A 219 0.47 -3.34 18.74
CA GLY A 219 1.78 -3.94 18.99
C GLY A 219 2.96 -2.98 18.98
N TYR A 220 2.72 -1.64 18.87
CA TYR A 220 3.77 -0.65 19.04
C TYR A 220 4.49 -0.85 20.38
N PRO A 221 5.83 -0.72 20.47
CA PRO A 221 6.77 -0.17 19.48
C PRO A 221 7.32 -1.18 18.47
N PHE A 222 6.70 -2.35 18.28
CA PHE A 222 7.16 -3.39 17.35
C PHE A 222 8.59 -3.86 17.65
N ALA A 223 8.86 -4.12 18.94
CA ALA A 223 10.18 -4.46 19.45
C ALA A 223 10.81 -5.68 18.77
N GLY A 224 12.14 -5.64 18.61
CA GLY A 224 12.92 -6.75 18.03
C GLY A 224 13.06 -6.71 16.51
N GLY A 225 12.51 -5.71 15.82
CA GLY A 225 12.70 -5.51 14.39
C GLY A 225 14.12 -5.06 14.03
N THR A 226 14.51 -5.27 12.77
CA THR A 226 15.89 -4.98 12.29
C THR A 226 16.26 -3.51 12.40
N PHE A 227 15.26 -2.63 12.23
CA PHE A 227 15.44 -1.16 12.17
C PHE A 227 14.82 -0.46 13.36
N GLU A 228 14.67 -1.16 14.48
CA GLU A 228 14.20 -0.60 15.74
C GLU A 228 15.10 0.56 16.22
N ALA A 229 14.49 1.64 16.70
CA ALA A 229 15.21 2.78 17.29
C ALA A 229 15.97 2.35 18.55
N ARG A 230 17.17 2.88 18.73
CA ARG A 230 18.05 2.47 19.81
C ARG A 230 18.13 3.55 20.90
N PRO A 231 18.05 3.17 22.19
CA PRO A 231 18.24 4.11 23.29
C PRO A 231 19.52 4.93 23.14
N GLY A 232 19.44 6.22 23.46
CA GLY A 232 20.55 7.16 23.36
C GLY A 232 20.78 7.73 21.96
N THR A 233 19.87 7.52 21.03
CA THR A 233 19.84 8.19 19.73
C THR A 233 18.76 9.27 19.71
N ARG A 234 18.98 10.34 18.91
CA ARG A 234 17.99 11.41 18.76
C ARG A 234 16.65 10.95 18.20
N GLU A 235 16.65 9.88 17.40
CA GLU A 235 15.44 9.28 16.87
C GLU A 235 14.66 8.57 17.98
N PHE A 236 15.35 7.85 18.86
CA PHE A 236 14.73 7.26 20.05
C PHE A 236 14.14 8.33 20.97
N ASP A 237 14.93 9.36 21.29
CA ASP A 237 14.47 10.46 22.17
C ASP A 237 13.24 11.20 21.60
N ALA A 238 13.07 11.20 20.26
CA ALA A 238 11.90 11.79 19.61
C ALA A 238 10.67 10.87 19.60
N LEU A 239 10.84 9.58 19.85
CA LEU A 239 9.78 8.57 19.94
C LEU A 239 9.32 8.33 21.38
N ASP A 240 10.20 8.54 22.36
CA ASP A 240 9.89 8.49 23.79
C ASP A 240 9.12 9.78 24.16
N THR A 241 7.81 9.72 23.95
CA THR A 241 6.93 10.91 24.02
C THR A 241 6.44 11.20 25.44
N ASP A 242 6.58 10.26 26.35
CA ASP A 242 6.28 10.43 27.77
C ASP A 242 7.53 10.64 28.64
N ASP A 243 8.75 10.65 28.01
CA ASP A 243 10.05 10.89 28.62
C ASP A 243 10.40 9.87 29.72
N ASP A 244 9.91 8.62 29.63
CA ASP A 244 10.18 7.59 30.64
C ASP A 244 11.45 6.78 30.37
N GLY A 245 12.07 6.96 29.20
CA GLY A 245 13.31 6.31 28.76
C GLY A 245 13.11 4.93 28.12
N ALA A 246 11.88 4.56 27.81
CA ALA A 246 11.53 3.33 27.12
C ALA A 246 10.49 3.59 26.03
N LEU A 247 10.53 2.87 24.92
CA LEU A 247 9.45 2.90 23.94
C LEU A 247 8.39 1.85 24.32
N THR A 248 7.18 2.30 24.52
CA THR A 248 6.02 1.48 24.93
C THR A 248 4.76 1.88 24.19
N MET A 249 3.65 1.21 24.43
CA MET A 249 2.33 1.63 23.90
C MET A 249 1.79 2.92 24.54
N ALA A 250 2.45 3.45 25.57
CA ALA A 250 2.09 4.74 26.17
C ALA A 250 2.62 5.93 25.36
N ASP A 251 3.61 5.68 24.51
CA ASP A 251 4.12 6.68 23.57
C ASP A 251 3.18 6.90 22.41
N ASP A 252 3.17 8.11 21.87
CA ASP A 252 2.43 8.42 20.66
C ASP A 252 3.08 7.75 19.44
N SER A 253 2.40 6.74 18.89
CA SER A 253 2.89 5.93 17.78
C SER A 253 2.81 6.63 16.41
N TYR A 254 2.22 7.82 16.32
CA TYR A 254 1.94 8.54 15.08
C TYR A 254 2.53 9.96 15.05
N ALA A 255 2.28 10.78 16.05
CA ALA A 255 2.65 12.21 16.04
C ALA A 255 4.13 12.49 15.79
N PRO A 256 5.11 11.70 16.31
CA PRO A 256 6.52 11.92 16.02
C PRO A 256 6.87 11.93 14.54
N TYR A 257 6.08 11.21 13.70
CA TYR A 257 6.32 11.07 12.27
C TYR A 257 5.52 12.03 11.40
N TYR A 258 4.55 12.76 11.96
CA TYR A 258 3.68 13.64 11.16
C TYR A 258 4.46 14.86 10.64
N PRO A 259 4.57 15.04 9.29
CA PRO A 259 5.39 16.11 8.72
C PRO A 259 4.75 17.50 8.78
N GLY A 260 3.49 17.57 9.20
CA GLY A 260 2.71 18.80 9.28
C GLY A 260 1.78 19.02 8.08
N ASP A 261 0.74 19.83 8.32
CA ASP A 261 -0.38 20.02 7.38
C ASP A 261 -0.01 20.58 6.02
N ALA A 262 1.07 21.37 5.96
CA ALA A 262 1.53 21.96 4.70
C ALA A 262 2.12 20.92 3.72
N ALA A 263 2.70 19.85 4.27
CA ALA A 263 3.33 18.79 3.48
C ALA A 263 2.37 17.63 3.18
N VAL A 264 1.31 17.46 3.97
CA VAL A 264 0.40 16.32 3.89
C VAL A 264 -0.92 16.73 3.25
N ASP A 265 -1.28 16.10 2.14
CA ASP A 265 -2.59 16.26 1.49
C ASP A 265 -3.59 15.18 1.91
N TRP A 266 -3.10 13.95 2.11
CA TRP A 266 -3.85 12.78 2.55
C TRP A 266 -3.19 12.12 3.74
N VAL A 267 -3.99 11.59 4.64
CA VAL A 267 -3.51 10.67 5.68
C VAL A 267 -4.06 9.27 5.42
N GLY A 268 -3.28 8.24 5.74
CA GLY A 268 -3.70 6.87 5.54
C GLY A 268 -3.15 5.94 6.60
N MET A 269 -3.73 4.75 6.71
CA MET A 269 -3.26 3.70 7.61
C MET A 269 -3.42 2.35 6.93
N SER A 270 -2.33 1.56 6.82
CA SER A 270 -2.43 0.15 6.44
C SER A 270 -3.17 -0.60 7.54
N LEU A 271 -4.27 -1.26 7.19
CA LEU A 271 -5.15 -1.86 8.16
C LEU A 271 -5.73 -3.18 7.63
N TYR A 272 -5.23 -4.29 8.16
CA TYR A 272 -5.56 -5.64 7.73
C TYR A 272 -6.21 -6.47 8.83
N HIS A 273 -6.95 -7.48 8.43
CA HIS A 273 -7.24 -8.60 9.32
C HIS A 273 -6.22 -9.72 9.10
N TRP A 274 -5.19 -9.77 9.93
CA TRP A 274 -4.19 -10.85 9.94
C TRP A 274 -4.64 -12.10 10.71
N GLY A 275 -5.65 -11.99 11.54
CA GLY A 275 -6.16 -12.94 12.49
C GLY A 275 -6.58 -12.25 13.77
N ALA A 276 -7.12 -13.00 14.72
CA ALA A 276 -7.48 -12.51 16.04
C ALA A 276 -6.35 -12.67 17.04
N THR A 277 -5.44 -13.64 16.83
CA THR A 277 -4.39 -14.02 17.81
C THR A 277 -3.01 -14.13 17.13
N TYR A 278 -2.00 -13.49 17.73
CA TYR A 278 -0.60 -13.70 17.34
C TYR A 278 -0.04 -15.01 17.97
N PRO A 279 0.82 -15.79 17.28
CA PRO A 279 1.35 -15.56 15.93
C PRO A 279 0.33 -15.80 14.83
N TRP A 280 0.41 -14.99 13.78
CA TRP A 280 -0.50 -15.06 12.64
C TRP A 280 -0.35 -16.37 11.84
N GLY A 281 -1.38 -16.73 11.05
CA GLY A 281 -1.32 -17.89 10.14
C GLY A 281 -2.46 -18.88 10.32
N GLU A 282 -3.31 -18.72 11.32
CA GLU A 282 -4.57 -19.45 11.45
C GLU A 282 -5.71 -18.67 10.78
N ASN A 283 -6.69 -19.41 10.25
CA ASN A 283 -7.86 -18.82 9.60
C ASN A 283 -8.91 -18.46 10.65
N GLU A 284 -8.84 -17.24 11.18
CA GLU A 284 -9.73 -16.73 12.22
C GLU A 284 -10.67 -15.67 11.66
N LEU A 285 -11.88 -15.59 12.23
CA LEU A 285 -12.83 -14.54 11.89
C LEU A 285 -12.41 -13.21 12.52
N PRO A 286 -12.57 -12.07 11.82
CA PRO A 286 -12.39 -10.77 12.45
C PRO A 286 -13.44 -10.54 13.53
N GLU A 287 -13.03 -9.92 14.62
CA GLU A 287 -13.93 -9.51 15.69
C GLU A 287 -14.91 -8.45 15.17
N PRO A 288 -16.13 -8.40 15.69
CA PRO A 288 -17.10 -7.35 15.34
C PRO A 288 -16.52 -5.95 15.59
N ASN A 289 -16.71 -5.03 14.65
CA ASN A 289 -16.23 -3.64 14.68
C ASN A 289 -14.70 -3.46 14.68
N LYS A 290 -13.93 -4.52 14.50
CA LYS A 290 -12.46 -4.44 14.50
C LYS A 290 -11.92 -3.29 13.66
N PHE A 291 -12.43 -3.13 12.45
CA PHE A 291 -12.04 -2.06 11.54
C PHE A 291 -12.20 -0.66 12.14
N THR A 292 -13.40 -0.36 12.66
CA THR A 292 -13.69 0.96 13.25
C THR A 292 -12.98 1.16 14.56
N ASP A 293 -12.89 0.13 15.39
CA ASP A 293 -12.23 0.20 16.69
C ASP A 293 -10.71 0.43 16.53
N GLN A 294 -10.09 -0.20 15.51
CA GLN A 294 -8.69 0.06 15.18
C GLN A 294 -8.48 1.47 14.62
N LEU A 295 -9.39 1.96 13.77
CA LEU A 295 -9.31 3.30 13.19
C LEU A 295 -9.45 4.41 14.26
N SER A 296 -10.22 4.16 15.30
CA SER A 296 -10.53 5.10 16.41
C SER A 296 -9.71 4.86 17.68
N GLY A 297 -8.71 3.94 17.68
CA GLY A 297 -7.87 3.66 18.85
C GLY A 297 -8.64 3.07 20.04
N THR A 298 -9.73 2.35 19.79
CA THR A 298 -10.58 1.75 20.85
C THR A 298 -10.59 0.21 20.79
N TYR A 299 -9.75 -0.38 19.94
CA TYR A 299 -9.73 -1.82 19.75
C TYR A 299 -9.24 -2.56 21.00
N VAL A 300 -10.06 -3.49 21.46
CA VAL A 300 -9.73 -4.48 22.49
C VAL A 300 -10.13 -5.85 21.95
N GLY A 301 -9.16 -6.67 21.62
CA GLY A 301 -9.34 -7.96 20.99
C GLY A 301 -8.60 -9.09 21.69
N ALA A 302 -8.65 -10.28 21.08
CA ALA A 302 -7.99 -11.45 21.63
C ALA A 302 -6.45 -11.32 21.74
N ASN A 303 -5.85 -10.45 20.92
CA ASN A 303 -4.40 -10.23 20.92
C ASN A 303 -3.94 -9.13 21.91
N GLY A 304 -4.84 -8.38 22.49
CA GLY A 304 -4.48 -7.31 23.45
C GLY A 304 -5.51 -6.20 23.54
N ASP A 305 -5.11 -5.17 24.29
CA ASP A 305 -5.82 -3.92 24.50
C ASP A 305 -5.02 -2.77 23.89
N ASP A 306 -5.49 -2.26 22.76
CA ASP A 306 -4.86 -1.17 22.00
C ASP A 306 -5.48 0.20 22.34
N SER A 307 -6.27 0.31 23.43
CA SER A 307 -6.98 1.55 23.82
C SER A 307 -6.07 2.68 24.29
N LEU A 308 -4.77 2.45 24.40
CA LEU A 308 -3.77 3.49 24.62
C LEU A 308 -3.34 4.18 23.31
N LEU A 309 -3.61 3.60 22.15
CA LEU A 309 -3.26 4.19 20.87
C LEU A 309 -4.08 5.45 20.60
N PRO A 310 -3.49 6.48 19.97
CA PRO A 310 -4.23 7.65 19.55
C PRO A 310 -5.38 7.30 18.59
N ASP A 311 -6.51 7.99 18.73
CA ASP A 311 -7.60 7.95 17.74
C ASP A 311 -7.12 8.60 16.43
N PHE A 312 -6.66 7.75 15.49
CA PHE A 312 -6.10 8.20 14.23
C PHE A 312 -7.10 9.02 13.41
N TYR A 313 -8.36 8.59 13.38
CA TYR A 313 -9.38 9.29 12.62
C TYR A 313 -9.75 10.64 13.23
N ALA A 314 -9.93 10.71 14.54
CA ALA A 314 -10.24 11.97 15.22
C ALA A 314 -9.10 12.98 15.04
N VAL A 315 -7.85 12.58 15.28
CA VAL A 315 -6.69 13.47 15.20
C VAL A 315 -6.46 13.90 13.75
N TYR A 316 -6.17 12.96 12.84
CA TYR A 316 -5.71 13.33 11.50
C TYR A 316 -6.83 13.59 10.50
N GLY A 317 -7.94 12.86 10.62
CA GLY A 317 -9.12 13.05 9.78
C GLY A 317 -9.92 14.28 10.16
N THR A 318 -10.24 14.44 11.44
CA THR A 318 -11.16 15.49 11.90
C THR A 318 -10.43 16.75 12.32
N GLU A 319 -9.45 16.68 13.24
CA GLU A 319 -8.77 17.87 13.79
C GLU A 319 -7.84 18.50 12.75
N HIS A 320 -7.01 17.70 12.07
CA HIS A 320 -6.16 18.16 10.97
C HIS A 320 -6.93 18.36 9.64
N GLY A 321 -8.19 17.90 9.56
CA GLY A 321 -9.07 18.09 8.40
C GLY A 321 -8.61 17.37 7.13
N LYS A 322 -7.89 16.25 7.26
CA LYS A 322 -7.35 15.52 6.12
C LYS A 322 -8.29 14.43 5.62
N PRO A 323 -8.36 14.21 4.29
CA PRO A 323 -8.98 13.01 3.77
C PRO A 323 -8.22 11.77 4.24
N VAL A 324 -8.96 10.80 4.78
CA VAL A 324 -8.42 9.55 5.32
C VAL A 324 -8.50 8.46 4.26
N ALA A 325 -7.41 7.76 4.05
CA ALA A 325 -7.33 6.58 3.20
C ALA A 325 -7.05 5.31 4.01
N ILE A 326 -7.59 4.21 3.54
CA ILE A 326 -7.07 2.88 3.84
C ILE A 326 -6.32 2.41 2.60
N PRO A 327 -5.01 2.75 2.47
CA PRO A 327 -4.23 2.52 1.26
C PRO A 327 -4.00 1.03 1.00
N GLU A 328 -4.11 0.22 2.05
CA GLU A 328 -4.03 -1.24 1.97
C GLU A 328 -4.94 -1.88 3.00
N THR A 329 -5.81 -2.79 2.56
CA THR A 329 -6.63 -3.64 3.42
C THR A 329 -6.97 -4.97 2.75
N ALA A 330 -6.99 -6.03 3.53
CA ALA A 330 -7.54 -7.34 3.17
C ALA A 330 -7.72 -8.20 4.43
N ALA A 331 -8.23 -9.42 4.26
CA ALA A 331 -8.30 -10.40 5.33
C ALA A 331 -7.46 -11.63 4.97
N LEU A 332 -6.62 -12.08 5.90
CA LEU A 332 -5.76 -13.24 5.75
C LEU A 332 -6.60 -14.49 5.53
N TYR A 333 -6.25 -15.24 4.47
CA TYR A 333 -6.66 -16.61 4.31
C TYR A 333 -5.44 -17.46 3.92
N ALA A 334 -5.08 -18.40 4.77
CA ALA A 334 -3.97 -19.34 4.55
C ALA A 334 -4.55 -20.68 4.08
N PRO A 335 -4.47 -21.04 2.77
CA PRO A 335 -5.12 -22.25 2.23
C PRO A 335 -4.65 -23.57 2.86
N ALA A 336 -3.43 -23.58 3.43
CA ALA A 336 -2.85 -24.75 4.08
C ALA A 336 -3.21 -24.88 5.59
N ALA A 337 -3.76 -23.82 6.18
CA ALA A 337 -4.14 -23.81 7.59
C ALA A 337 -5.59 -24.27 7.80
N GLY A 338 -5.88 -24.72 9.02
CA GLY A 338 -7.25 -25.00 9.48
C GLY A 338 -7.97 -23.70 9.88
N GLY A 339 -9.18 -23.85 10.41
CA GLY A 339 -9.98 -22.74 10.93
C GLY A 339 -11.19 -22.40 10.07
N ALA A 340 -11.55 -21.12 9.98
CA ALA A 340 -12.72 -20.66 9.24
C ALA A 340 -12.50 -20.75 7.73
N ALA A 341 -13.60 -20.80 6.96
CA ALA A 341 -13.53 -20.85 5.52
C ALA A 341 -13.16 -19.46 4.92
N GLU A 342 -12.52 -19.48 3.75
CA GLU A 342 -12.14 -18.25 3.01
C GLU A 342 -13.28 -17.23 2.93
N MET A 343 -14.44 -17.69 2.49
CA MET A 343 -15.62 -16.86 2.34
C MET A 343 -16.02 -16.18 3.66
N ASP A 344 -16.01 -16.92 4.76
CA ASP A 344 -16.48 -16.42 6.06
C ASP A 344 -15.55 -15.34 6.60
N ILE A 345 -14.22 -15.54 6.46
CA ILE A 345 -13.22 -14.57 6.91
C ILE A 345 -13.29 -13.28 6.08
N LYS A 346 -13.17 -13.43 4.75
CA LYS A 346 -13.14 -12.28 3.84
C LYS A 346 -14.45 -11.50 3.90
N LYS A 347 -15.58 -12.21 3.99
CA LYS A 347 -16.90 -11.61 4.13
C LYS A 347 -17.06 -10.83 5.43
N ALA A 348 -16.68 -11.40 6.56
CA ALA A 348 -16.77 -10.72 7.85
C ALA A 348 -15.90 -9.47 7.92
N TRP A 349 -14.79 -9.40 7.13
CA TRP A 349 -13.96 -8.22 7.01
C TRP A 349 -14.56 -7.16 6.08
N TRP A 350 -14.94 -7.52 4.84
CA TRP A 350 -15.49 -6.51 3.94
C TRP A 350 -16.85 -5.96 4.38
N GLU A 351 -17.66 -6.72 5.14
CA GLU A 351 -18.91 -6.22 5.71
C GLU A 351 -18.67 -5.10 6.73
N GLN A 352 -17.51 -5.08 7.39
CA GLN A 352 -17.12 -3.95 8.25
C GLN A 352 -16.69 -2.75 7.42
N LEU A 353 -15.86 -2.97 6.38
CA LEU A 353 -15.36 -1.93 5.46
C LEU A 353 -16.48 -1.28 4.63
N PHE A 354 -17.50 -2.04 4.27
CA PHE A 354 -18.59 -1.62 3.39
C PHE A 354 -19.90 -1.33 4.14
N ASN A 355 -19.81 -1.23 5.45
CA ASN A 355 -20.97 -0.89 6.28
C ASN A 355 -21.56 0.46 5.82
N PRO A 356 -22.88 0.54 5.49
CA PRO A 356 -23.50 1.78 5.04
C PRO A 356 -23.38 2.94 6.02
N ALA A 357 -23.23 2.66 7.31
CA ALA A 357 -23.07 3.68 8.34
C ALA A 357 -21.72 4.42 8.26
N LEU A 358 -20.68 3.81 7.65
CA LEU A 358 -19.34 4.40 7.58
C LEU A 358 -19.33 5.74 6.84
N ALA A 359 -20.02 5.85 5.72
CA ALA A 359 -20.07 7.09 4.95
C ALA A 359 -20.59 8.29 5.75
N THR A 360 -21.44 8.03 6.77
CA THR A 360 -21.99 9.06 7.66
C THR A 360 -21.17 9.24 8.93
N ALA A 361 -20.73 8.13 9.54
CA ALA A 361 -19.98 8.15 10.79
C ALA A 361 -18.52 8.61 10.59
N TYR A 362 -17.94 8.31 9.43
CA TYR A 362 -16.55 8.63 9.07
C TYR A 362 -16.48 9.42 7.76
N PRO A 363 -17.02 10.66 7.70
CA PRO A 363 -17.13 11.43 6.44
C PRO A 363 -15.78 11.80 5.82
N GLN A 364 -14.68 11.75 6.59
CA GLN A 364 -13.33 11.96 6.08
C GLN A 364 -12.69 10.68 5.51
N LEU A 365 -13.31 9.49 5.66
CA LEU A 365 -12.87 8.28 4.97
C LEU A 365 -13.16 8.44 3.47
N LYS A 366 -12.10 8.60 2.66
CA LYS A 366 -12.18 9.01 1.26
C LYS A 366 -11.57 8.01 0.28
N MET A 367 -10.91 6.97 0.76
CA MET A 367 -10.30 5.94 -0.08
C MET A 367 -10.20 4.61 0.68
N ILE A 368 -10.51 3.52 0.00
CA ILE A 368 -10.31 2.15 0.48
C ILE A 368 -9.73 1.35 -0.68
N ASN A 369 -8.51 0.81 -0.53
CA ASN A 369 -7.84 -0.01 -1.54
C ASN A 369 -7.72 -1.44 -1.05
N TRP A 370 -8.36 -2.37 -1.78
CA TRP A 370 -8.23 -3.79 -1.49
C TRP A 370 -6.88 -4.34 -1.95
N PHE A 371 -6.23 -5.15 -1.10
CA PHE A 371 -4.97 -5.82 -1.43
C PHE A 371 -5.26 -7.16 -2.11
N GLU A 372 -5.02 -7.22 -3.42
CA GLU A 372 -5.44 -8.31 -4.31
C GLU A 372 -4.24 -9.19 -4.71
N TRP A 373 -3.54 -9.74 -3.71
CA TRP A 373 -2.35 -10.56 -3.91
C TRP A 373 -2.55 -11.99 -3.40
N ASP A 374 -1.89 -12.93 -4.05
CA ASP A 374 -1.74 -14.32 -3.62
C ASP A 374 -0.24 -14.60 -3.57
N LYS A 375 0.33 -14.60 -2.38
CA LYS A 375 1.78 -14.65 -2.18
C LYS A 375 2.18 -15.43 -0.93
N THR A 376 3.48 -15.70 -0.81
CA THR A 376 4.07 -16.20 0.45
C THR A 376 4.35 -15.02 1.38
N GLU A 377 3.80 -15.08 2.59
CA GLU A 377 4.06 -14.14 3.68
C GLU A 377 5.08 -14.71 4.64
N VAL A 378 6.06 -13.88 4.99
CA VAL A 378 7.13 -14.28 5.93
C VAL A 378 6.63 -14.38 7.36
N GLU A 379 5.63 -13.59 7.71
CA GLU A 379 5.00 -13.54 9.04
C GLU A 379 4.33 -14.84 9.42
N VAL A 380 3.80 -15.54 8.43
CA VAL A 380 3.12 -16.85 8.62
C VAL A 380 3.92 -18.01 8.03
N ASN A 381 5.08 -17.72 7.43
CA ASN A 381 5.92 -18.70 6.73
C ASN A 381 5.13 -19.59 5.77
N GLY A 382 4.18 -19.02 5.04
CA GLY A 382 3.27 -19.75 4.19
C GLY A 382 2.56 -18.90 3.14
N ARG A 383 1.85 -19.57 2.22
CA ARG A 383 1.02 -18.90 1.23
C ARG A 383 -0.21 -18.30 1.89
N VAL A 384 -0.47 -17.04 1.56
CA VAL A 384 -1.69 -16.33 1.93
C VAL A 384 -2.38 -15.83 0.66
N ASP A 385 -3.66 -16.11 0.55
CA ASP A 385 -4.54 -15.60 -0.49
C ASP A 385 -5.37 -14.43 0.06
N TRP A 386 -4.95 -13.21 -0.28
CA TRP A 386 -5.62 -11.98 0.09
C TRP A 386 -6.73 -11.59 -0.91
N THR A 387 -6.80 -12.29 -2.07
CA THR A 387 -7.64 -11.88 -3.19
C THR A 387 -9.13 -12.06 -2.92
N VAL A 388 -9.96 -11.25 -3.57
CA VAL A 388 -11.43 -11.46 -3.59
C VAL A 388 -11.95 -11.85 -4.97
N THR A 389 -11.08 -11.86 -6.00
CA THR A 389 -11.51 -12.17 -7.36
C THR A 389 -11.06 -13.53 -7.89
N ASN A 390 -10.16 -14.23 -7.18
CA ASN A 390 -9.65 -15.55 -7.60
C ASN A 390 -10.69 -16.67 -7.46
N THR A 391 -11.44 -16.67 -6.36
CA THR A 391 -12.49 -17.67 -6.09
C THR A 391 -13.84 -17.16 -6.58
N PRO A 392 -14.50 -17.82 -7.58
CA PRO A 392 -15.73 -17.30 -8.18
C PRO A 392 -16.84 -16.95 -7.18
N ALA A 393 -17.07 -17.80 -6.17
CA ALA A 393 -18.09 -17.56 -5.15
C ALA A 393 -17.75 -16.36 -4.26
N VAL A 394 -16.47 -16.17 -3.91
CA VAL A 394 -15.98 -15.00 -3.13
C VAL A 394 -16.15 -13.74 -3.95
N ARG A 395 -15.75 -13.76 -5.22
CA ARG A 395 -15.90 -12.63 -6.16
C ARG A 395 -17.35 -12.20 -6.30
N GLU A 396 -18.26 -13.14 -6.54
CA GLU A 396 -19.69 -12.84 -6.68
C GLU A 396 -20.25 -12.20 -5.39
N ALA A 397 -19.93 -12.75 -4.24
CA ALA A 397 -20.37 -12.23 -2.95
C ALA A 397 -19.75 -10.85 -2.63
N PHE A 398 -18.46 -10.66 -2.93
CA PHE A 398 -17.76 -9.39 -2.75
C PHE A 398 -18.36 -8.29 -3.64
N THR A 399 -18.54 -8.58 -4.94
CA THR A 399 -19.12 -7.61 -5.88
C THR A 399 -20.53 -7.22 -5.48
N ALA A 400 -21.34 -8.18 -5.01
CA ALA A 400 -22.69 -7.90 -4.54
C ALA A 400 -22.74 -7.10 -3.22
N ALA A 401 -21.64 -7.08 -2.45
CA ALA A 401 -21.54 -6.34 -1.20
C ALA A 401 -21.02 -4.90 -1.37
N LEU A 402 -20.50 -4.54 -2.55
CA LEU A 402 -20.00 -3.19 -2.82
C LEU A 402 -21.13 -2.14 -2.69
N PRO A 403 -20.99 -1.14 -1.80
CA PRO A 403 -22.05 -0.19 -1.54
C PRO A 403 -22.05 0.98 -2.53
N ASP A 404 -23.22 1.61 -2.69
CA ASP A 404 -23.40 2.75 -3.60
C ASP A 404 -22.61 4.02 -3.20
N TRP A 405 -22.11 4.09 -1.97
CA TRP A 405 -21.27 5.23 -1.54
C TRP A 405 -19.81 5.13 -1.97
N LEU A 406 -19.38 3.99 -2.51
CA LEU A 406 -18.08 3.86 -3.15
C LEU A 406 -18.10 4.46 -4.56
N SER A 407 -17.04 5.19 -4.90
CA SER A 407 -16.82 5.76 -6.22
C SER A 407 -15.80 4.95 -7.00
N TYR A 408 -16.11 4.72 -8.28
CA TYR A 408 -15.27 3.98 -9.22
C TYR A 408 -14.72 4.89 -10.30
N GLY A 409 -13.81 4.40 -11.15
CA GLY A 409 -13.31 5.17 -12.28
C GLY A 409 -14.41 5.52 -13.32
N PRO A 410 -14.20 6.59 -14.10
CA PRO A 410 -12.97 7.37 -14.21
C PRO A 410 -12.82 8.43 -13.11
N ALA A 411 -11.60 8.59 -12.61
CA ALA A 411 -11.25 9.59 -11.59
C ALA A 411 -11.06 11.02 -12.15
N GLY A 412 -11.20 11.20 -13.45
CA GLY A 412 -11.10 12.47 -14.17
C GLY A 412 -12.02 12.51 -15.38
N SER A 413 -12.11 13.65 -16.07
CA SER A 413 -12.85 13.72 -17.32
C SER A 413 -12.01 13.17 -18.47
N CYS A 414 -12.37 11.98 -18.95
CA CYS A 414 -11.76 11.36 -20.11
C CYS A 414 -12.68 11.48 -21.35
N ARG A 415 -12.07 11.71 -22.52
CA ARG A 415 -12.75 11.66 -23.81
C ARG A 415 -12.03 10.65 -24.72
N PRO A 416 -12.72 10.02 -25.68
CA PRO A 416 -12.05 9.22 -26.71
C PRO A 416 -10.94 10.03 -27.37
N ALA A 417 -9.84 9.41 -27.75
CA ALA A 417 -8.86 10.02 -28.63
C ALA A 417 -9.51 10.18 -30.01
N ASP A 418 -9.38 11.38 -30.60
CA ASP A 418 -9.91 11.71 -31.92
C ASP A 418 -9.24 10.90 -33.05
#